data_8f0ed765ba03c7073afa7550a4120fd6
#
_entry.id   8f0ed765ba03c7073afa7550a4120fd6
#
_cell.length_a   1.000
_cell.length_b   1.000
_cell.length_c   1.000
_cell.angle_alpha   90.00
_cell.angle_beta   90.00
_cell.angle_gamma   90.00
#
_symmetry.space_group_name_H-M   'P 1'
#
loop_
_entity.id
_entity.type
_entity.pdbx_description
1 polymer ?
#
loop_
_entity_poly.entity_id
_entity_poly.type
_entity_poly.pdbx_seq_one_letter_code
_entity_poly.pdbx_strand_id
1 'polypeptide(L)'
;RNGLKDLLKDTMDATPLYEIIHLKGDDIEIAFTHTNQQYGEEYHSFVNGQHTIQGGTHQSAFKEHIARTIKEFYGKNYEYSDIRSGIIAAIAINVQEPQFESQTKIKLGSLTMEPNGGISVNKFVGDFVKTEVDNYLHKNLDVAEIIEEKIKDNERDRKAIAGVTKLA
;
A
#
# COMPACT_ATOMS: atom_id res chain seq x y z
N ARG A 1 15.34 11.27 -10.70
CA ARG A 1 14.43 10.16 -10.86
C ARG A 1 13.67 9.86 -9.60
N ASN A 2 12.41 9.64 -9.75
CA ASN A 2 11.54 9.44 -8.61
C ASN A 2 11.21 7.96 -8.38
N GLY A 3 12.03 7.04 -8.91
CA GLY A 3 11.91 5.63 -8.63
C GLY A 3 10.50 5.07 -8.73
N LEU A 4 9.91 4.71 -7.58
CA LEU A 4 8.59 4.10 -7.54
C LEU A 4 7.48 5.03 -8.05
N LYS A 5 7.62 6.33 -7.85
CA LYS A 5 6.62 7.28 -8.34
C LYS A 5 6.54 7.22 -9.86
N ASP A 6 7.69 7.20 -10.55
CA ASP A 6 7.73 7.10 -11.99
C ASP A 6 7.18 5.75 -12.47
N LEU A 7 7.50 4.68 -11.74
CA LEU A 7 6.96 3.36 -12.06
C LEU A 7 5.44 3.36 -12.05
N LEU A 8 4.84 3.95 -11.02
CA LEU A 8 3.38 3.99 -10.92
C LEU A 8 2.77 4.82 -12.04
N LYS A 9 3.40 5.96 -12.39
CA LYS A 9 2.92 6.78 -13.50
C LYS A 9 2.92 6.01 -14.80
N ASP A 10 3.98 5.22 -15.04
CA ASP A 10 4.13 4.49 -16.29
C ASP A 10 3.20 3.29 -16.40
N THR A 11 2.82 2.69 -15.28
CA THR A 11 2.00 1.48 -15.29
C THR A 11 0.52 1.75 -15.06
N MET A 12 0.17 2.96 -14.65
CA MET A 12 -1.21 3.28 -14.27
C MET A 12 -2.10 3.51 -15.49
N ASP A 13 -3.16 2.72 -15.61
CA ASP A 13 -4.15 2.87 -16.67
C ASP A 13 -5.32 3.74 -16.24
N ALA A 14 -5.60 3.77 -14.94
CA ALA A 14 -6.72 4.53 -14.39
C ALA A 14 -6.26 5.93 -14.01
N THR A 15 -7.21 6.86 -13.85
CA THR A 15 -6.92 8.23 -13.47
C THR A 15 -6.67 8.34 -11.97
N PRO A 16 -5.54 8.91 -11.55
CA PRO A 16 -5.30 9.10 -10.11
C PRO A 16 -6.21 10.19 -9.57
N LEU A 17 -6.69 9.99 -8.34
CA LEU A 17 -7.59 10.95 -7.69
C LEU A 17 -6.81 12.07 -7.01
N TYR A 18 -5.54 11.85 -6.74
CA TYR A 18 -4.64 12.83 -6.14
C TYR A 18 -3.22 12.50 -6.59
N GLU A 19 -2.31 13.46 -6.41
CA GLU A 19 -0.92 13.25 -6.79
C GLU A 19 -0.33 12.08 -6.02
N ILE A 20 0.46 11.26 -6.70
CA ILE A 20 1.08 10.09 -6.08
C ILE A 20 1.87 10.51 -4.84
N ILE A 21 1.56 9.89 -3.72
CA ILE A 21 2.30 10.08 -2.47
C ILE A 21 3.58 9.27 -2.57
N HIS A 22 4.72 9.92 -2.39
CA HIS A 22 6.03 9.26 -2.49
C HIS A 22 6.83 9.55 -1.23
N LEU A 23 7.16 8.52 -0.48
CA LEU A 23 7.84 8.63 0.81
C LEU A 23 9.06 7.72 0.79
N LYS A 24 10.18 8.24 1.27
CA LYS A 24 11.45 7.53 1.24
C LYS A 24 12.16 7.63 2.58
N GLY A 25 12.68 6.51 3.05
CA GLY A 25 13.48 6.44 4.27
C GLY A 25 14.69 5.56 4.03
N ASP A 26 15.38 5.20 5.12
CA ASP A 26 16.54 4.31 5.03
C ASP A 26 16.04 2.90 4.73
N ASP A 27 16.52 2.34 3.62
CA ASP A 27 16.21 0.98 3.18
C ASP A 27 14.73 0.75 2.88
N ILE A 28 13.94 1.81 2.69
CA ILE A 28 12.54 1.68 2.33
C ILE A 28 12.09 2.86 1.48
N GLU A 29 11.27 2.57 0.50
CA GLU A 29 10.62 3.58 -0.34
C GLU A 29 9.22 3.09 -0.64
N ILE A 30 8.23 3.98 -0.54
CA ILE A 30 6.86 3.64 -0.90
C ILE A 30 6.27 4.73 -1.78
N ALA A 31 5.32 4.34 -2.62
CA ALA A 31 4.55 5.29 -3.41
C ALA A 31 3.14 4.72 -3.59
N PHE A 32 2.13 5.57 -3.53
CA PHE A 32 0.77 5.10 -3.75
C PHE A 32 -0.16 6.24 -4.10
N THR A 33 -1.27 5.89 -4.74
CA THR A 33 -2.40 6.79 -4.92
C THR A 33 -3.66 5.92 -5.03
N HIS A 34 -4.81 6.56 -4.94
CA HIS A 34 -6.07 5.92 -5.30
C HIS A 34 -6.45 6.39 -6.71
N THR A 35 -7.07 5.51 -7.46
CA THR A 35 -7.53 5.84 -8.80
C THR A 35 -9.04 5.87 -8.84
N ASN A 36 -9.59 6.32 -9.96
CA ASN A 36 -11.03 6.32 -10.17
C ASN A 36 -11.58 4.91 -10.45
N GLN A 37 -10.73 3.89 -10.42
CA GLN A 37 -11.16 2.50 -10.59
C GLN A 37 -12.08 2.10 -9.45
N GLN A 38 -13.19 1.46 -9.80
CA GLN A 38 -14.23 1.13 -8.82
C GLN A 38 -13.83 -0.01 -7.91
N TYR A 39 -13.09 -0.99 -8.43
CA TYR A 39 -12.71 -2.18 -7.69
C TYR A 39 -11.23 -2.48 -7.91
N GLY A 40 -10.71 -3.31 -7.02
CA GLY A 40 -9.39 -3.87 -7.19
C GLY A 40 -8.30 -3.09 -6.48
N GLU A 41 -7.18 -3.74 -6.36
CA GLU A 41 -5.97 -3.22 -5.73
C GLU A 41 -4.79 -3.67 -6.57
N GLU A 42 -3.81 -2.80 -6.73
CA GLU A 42 -2.62 -3.18 -7.48
C GLU A 42 -1.39 -2.83 -6.67
N TYR A 43 -0.49 -3.81 -6.51
CA TYR A 43 0.73 -3.64 -5.74
C TYR A 43 1.93 -4.09 -6.55
N HIS A 44 3.00 -3.30 -6.48
CA HIS A 44 4.31 -3.64 -7.06
C HIS A 44 5.31 -3.64 -5.93
N SER A 45 6.09 -4.70 -5.80
CA SER A 45 7.03 -4.79 -4.70
C SER A 45 8.41 -5.20 -5.19
N PHE A 46 9.42 -4.70 -4.48
CA PHE A 46 10.82 -4.91 -4.83
C PHE A 46 11.63 -5.18 -3.56
N VAL A 47 12.63 -6.02 -3.69
CA VAL A 47 13.60 -6.23 -2.62
C VAL A 47 15.00 -6.23 -3.24
N ASN A 48 15.88 -5.38 -2.67
CA ASN A 48 17.25 -5.23 -3.15
C ASN A 48 17.32 -4.99 -4.66
N GLY A 49 16.37 -4.19 -5.18
CA GLY A 49 16.31 -3.84 -6.59
C GLY A 49 15.64 -4.85 -7.50
N GLN A 50 15.22 -6.00 -6.96
CA GLN A 50 14.56 -7.04 -7.76
C GLN A 50 13.05 -6.97 -7.61
N HIS A 51 12.35 -7.04 -8.74
CA HIS A 51 10.89 -7.03 -8.75
C HIS A 51 10.35 -8.36 -8.22
N THR A 52 9.68 -8.32 -7.07
CA THR A 52 9.07 -9.51 -6.47
C THR A 52 7.64 -9.63 -6.99
N ILE A 53 7.50 -10.28 -8.14
CA ILE A 53 6.21 -10.34 -8.87
C ILE A 53 5.10 -10.95 -8.02
N GLN A 54 5.43 -11.93 -7.19
CA GLN A 54 4.45 -12.58 -6.31
C GLN A 54 4.37 -11.93 -4.92
N GLY A 55 5.05 -10.78 -4.74
CA GLY A 55 4.98 -10.06 -3.48
C GLY A 55 5.87 -10.65 -2.40
N GLY A 56 5.30 -10.91 -1.24
CA GLY A 56 6.02 -11.47 -0.11
C GLY A 56 5.72 -10.71 1.18
N THR A 57 6.57 -10.94 2.18
CA THR A 57 6.35 -10.41 3.53
C THR A 57 6.28 -8.88 3.56
N HIS A 58 7.09 -8.21 2.73
CA HIS A 58 7.09 -6.74 2.69
C HIS A 58 5.82 -6.20 2.05
N GLN A 59 5.33 -6.82 0.98
CA GLN A 59 4.08 -6.38 0.35
C GLN A 59 2.89 -6.61 1.27
N SER A 60 2.84 -7.76 1.95
CA SER A 60 1.77 -8.06 2.89
C SER A 60 1.75 -7.06 4.04
N ALA A 61 2.93 -6.73 4.57
CA ALA A 61 3.06 -5.74 5.65
C ALA A 61 2.59 -4.37 5.19
N PHE A 62 2.99 -3.95 3.98
CA PHE A 62 2.60 -2.67 3.41
C PHE A 62 1.08 -2.57 3.26
N LYS A 63 0.48 -3.60 2.67
CA LYS A 63 -0.97 -3.65 2.45
C LYS A 63 -1.72 -3.54 3.78
N GLU A 64 -1.27 -4.27 4.79
CA GLU A 64 -1.90 -4.25 6.11
C GLU A 64 -1.77 -2.89 6.78
N HIS A 65 -0.56 -2.36 6.81
CA HIS A 65 -0.29 -1.15 7.59
C HIS A 65 -0.79 0.13 6.93
N ILE A 66 -0.83 0.19 5.60
CA ILE A 66 -1.39 1.37 4.94
C ILE A 66 -2.89 1.50 5.24
N ALA A 67 -3.61 0.38 5.21
CA ALA A 67 -5.05 0.40 5.52
C ALA A 67 -5.29 0.77 6.98
N ARG A 68 -4.50 0.19 7.88
CA ARG A 68 -4.63 0.48 9.32
C ARG A 68 -4.31 1.94 9.62
N THR A 69 -3.24 2.47 9.04
CA THR A 69 -2.83 3.87 9.27
C THR A 69 -3.90 4.84 8.79
N ILE A 70 -4.44 4.61 7.60
CA ILE A 70 -5.48 5.47 7.05
C ILE A 70 -6.74 5.41 7.92
N LYS A 71 -7.13 4.21 8.34
CA LYS A 71 -8.29 4.05 9.22
C LYS A 71 -8.11 4.81 10.53
N GLU A 72 -6.93 4.66 11.14
CA GLU A 72 -6.63 5.35 12.40
C GLU A 72 -6.59 6.85 12.25
N PHE A 73 -6.12 7.33 11.09
CA PHE A 73 -6.09 8.76 10.83
C PHE A 73 -7.48 9.39 10.94
N TYR A 74 -8.48 8.75 10.35
CA TYR A 74 -9.85 9.27 10.38
C TYR A 74 -10.56 8.97 11.70
N GLY A 75 -10.14 7.93 12.43
CA GLY A 75 -10.77 7.53 13.67
C GLY A 75 -12.19 7.04 13.50
N LYS A 76 -12.52 6.51 12.32
CA LYS A 76 -13.84 6.00 11.99
C LYS A 76 -13.75 4.51 11.66
N ASN A 77 -14.88 3.82 11.74
CA ASN A 77 -14.90 2.37 11.57
C ASN A 77 -15.06 1.96 10.11
N TYR A 78 -14.15 2.44 9.25
CA TYR A 78 -14.15 2.04 7.85
C TYR A 78 -13.63 0.61 7.69
N GLU A 79 -14.16 -0.10 6.68
CA GLU A 79 -13.66 -1.42 6.32
C GLU A 79 -12.32 -1.28 5.60
N TYR A 80 -11.38 -2.17 5.90
CA TYR A 80 -10.08 -2.13 5.24
C TYR A 80 -10.21 -2.29 3.73
N SER A 81 -11.13 -3.16 3.27
CA SER A 81 -11.34 -3.34 1.83
C SER A 81 -11.79 -2.04 1.15
N ASP A 82 -12.63 -1.25 1.83
CA ASP A 82 -13.07 0.03 1.28
C ASP A 82 -11.94 1.04 1.23
N ILE A 83 -11.03 0.99 2.20
CA ILE A 83 -9.85 1.86 2.22
C ILE A 83 -8.92 1.55 1.06
N ARG A 84 -8.75 0.27 0.72
CA ARG A 84 -7.80 -0.16 -0.30
C ARG A 84 -8.37 -0.20 -1.71
N SER A 85 -9.69 -0.21 -1.86
CA SER A 85 -10.30 -0.36 -3.19
C SER A 85 -9.92 0.81 -4.10
N GLY A 86 -9.35 0.51 -5.24
CA GLY A 86 -8.88 1.51 -6.19
C GLY A 86 -7.44 1.96 -5.99
N ILE A 87 -6.74 1.39 -5.01
CA ILE A 87 -5.35 1.78 -4.74
C ILE A 87 -4.40 1.18 -5.78
N ILE A 88 -3.38 1.95 -6.13
CA ILE A 88 -2.21 1.45 -6.83
C ILE A 88 -1.00 1.90 -6.01
N ALA A 89 -0.14 0.95 -5.68
CA ALA A 89 0.92 1.18 -4.72
C ALA A 89 2.18 0.39 -5.07
N ALA A 90 3.32 0.90 -4.60
CA ALA A 90 4.59 0.22 -4.79
C ALA A 90 5.43 0.36 -3.53
N ILE A 91 6.21 -0.67 -3.23
CA ILE A 91 7.13 -0.68 -2.10
C ILE A 91 8.45 -1.30 -2.52
N ALA A 92 9.54 -0.72 -2.05
CA ALA A 92 10.88 -1.27 -2.23
C ALA A 92 11.60 -1.25 -0.90
N ILE A 93 12.21 -2.35 -0.52
CA ILE A 93 13.03 -2.43 0.69
C ILE A 93 14.38 -3.08 0.36
N ASN A 94 15.35 -2.84 1.23
CA ASN A 94 16.64 -3.52 1.19
C ASN A 94 16.75 -4.39 2.44
N VAL A 95 17.01 -5.68 2.24
CA VAL A 95 17.08 -6.67 3.31
C VAL A 95 18.43 -7.37 3.22
N GLN A 96 19.02 -7.67 4.36
CA GLN A 96 20.27 -8.45 4.37
C GLN A 96 19.94 -9.91 4.10
N GLU A 97 20.66 -10.49 3.14
CA GLU A 97 20.55 -11.91 2.76
C GLU A 97 19.09 -12.37 2.68
N PRO A 98 18.31 -11.77 1.77
CA PRO A 98 16.89 -12.09 1.71
C PRO A 98 16.61 -13.54 1.38
N GLN A 99 15.57 -14.08 2.00
CA GLN A 99 15.07 -15.42 1.71
C GLN A 99 13.88 -15.31 0.79
N PHE A 100 13.87 -16.11 -0.27
CA PHE A 100 12.76 -16.11 -1.21
C PHE A 100 12.03 -17.44 -1.15
N GLU A 101 10.72 -17.42 -1.40
CA GLU A 101 9.90 -18.63 -1.34
C GLU A 101 10.10 -19.53 -2.57
N SER A 102 10.81 -19.01 -3.57
CA SER A 102 11.14 -19.81 -4.75
C SER A 102 12.52 -19.43 -5.23
N GLN A 103 13.11 -20.30 -6.05
CA GLN A 103 14.42 -20.03 -6.65
C GLN A 103 14.36 -18.91 -7.68
N THR A 104 13.18 -18.54 -8.11
CA THR A 104 12.98 -17.46 -9.09
C THR A 104 13.09 -16.06 -8.47
N LYS A 105 13.14 -15.97 -7.15
CA LYS A 105 13.27 -14.70 -6.43
C LYS A 105 12.12 -13.73 -6.68
N ILE A 106 10.93 -14.27 -6.88
CA ILE A 106 9.74 -13.45 -7.19
C ILE A 106 8.81 -13.26 -5.99
N LYS A 107 9.11 -13.88 -4.86
CA LYS A 107 8.33 -13.72 -3.64
C LYS A 107 9.24 -13.74 -2.42
N LEU A 108 9.26 -12.63 -1.68
CA LEU A 108 10.09 -12.53 -0.48
C LEU A 108 9.48 -13.33 0.66
N GLY A 109 10.29 -14.21 1.26
CA GLY A 109 9.88 -15.01 2.40
C GLY A 109 10.49 -14.60 3.72
N SER A 110 11.46 -13.67 3.72
CA SER A 110 12.12 -13.23 4.95
C SER A 110 11.13 -12.66 5.94
N LEU A 111 11.22 -13.07 7.21
CA LEU A 111 10.39 -12.52 8.27
C LEU A 111 11.10 -11.40 9.02
N THR A 112 12.42 -11.33 8.93
CA THR A 112 13.23 -10.31 9.59
C THR A 112 14.11 -9.61 8.59
N MET A 113 14.59 -8.41 8.96
CA MET A 113 15.42 -7.59 8.08
C MET A 113 16.86 -8.11 8.00
N GLU A 114 17.27 -8.95 8.94
CA GLU A 114 18.60 -9.54 9.01
C GLU A 114 18.48 -11.06 9.08
N PRO A 115 19.48 -11.81 8.60
CA PRO A 115 19.37 -13.27 8.54
C PRO A 115 19.23 -13.93 9.90
N ASN A 116 19.79 -13.35 10.94
CA ASN A 116 19.78 -13.95 12.29
C ASN A 116 18.86 -13.21 13.26
N GLY A 117 17.86 -12.51 12.75
CA GLY A 117 16.90 -11.83 13.61
C GLY A 117 16.81 -10.34 13.30
N GLY A 118 16.89 -9.52 14.34
CA GLY A 118 16.67 -8.10 14.18
C GLY A 118 15.19 -7.76 14.12
N ILE A 119 14.87 -6.59 13.60
CA ILE A 119 13.49 -6.16 13.48
C ILE A 119 12.78 -7.00 12.41
N SER A 120 11.50 -7.34 12.65
CA SER A 120 10.73 -8.05 11.65
C SER A 120 10.44 -7.16 10.44
N VAL A 121 10.27 -7.78 9.27
CA VAL A 121 9.89 -7.03 8.07
C VAL A 121 8.55 -6.32 8.31
N ASN A 122 7.60 -7.01 8.95
CA ASN A 122 6.30 -6.41 9.24
C ASN A 122 6.43 -5.15 10.11
N LYS A 123 7.23 -5.21 11.17
CA LYS A 123 7.41 -4.05 12.04
C LYS A 123 8.18 -2.94 11.35
N PHE A 124 9.21 -3.28 10.59
CA PHE A 124 10.00 -2.28 9.87
C PHE A 124 9.13 -1.50 8.89
N VAL A 125 8.36 -2.19 8.08
CA VAL A 125 7.45 -1.56 7.12
C VAL A 125 6.35 -0.81 7.86
N GLY A 126 5.78 -1.44 8.89
CA GLY A 126 4.69 -0.85 9.65
C GLY A 126 5.06 0.44 10.33
N ASP A 127 6.22 0.49 10.99
CA ASP A 127 6.68 1.70 11.67
C ASP A 127 6.86 2.84 10.68
N PHE A 128 7.45 2.57 9.52
CA PHE A 128 7.65 3.58 8.49
C PHE A 128 6.32 4.10 7.94
N VAL A 129 5.42 3.18 7.57
CA VAL A 129 4.12 3.54 7.00
C VAL A 129 3.31 4.35 8.02
N LYS A 130 3.25 3.87 9.25
CA LYS A 130 2.48 4.53 10.30
C LYS A 130 2.96 5.96 10.50
N THR A 131 4.26 6.17 10.60
CA THR A 131 4.82 7.49 10.87
C THR A 131 4.69 8.41 9.65
N GLU A 132 5.14 7.94 8.49
CA GLU A 132 5.26 8.81 7.31
C GLU A 132 3.93 9.09 6.64
N VAL A 133 3.05 8.10 6.56
CA VAL A 133 1.73 8.30 5.95
C VAL A 133 0.87 9.19 6.84
N ASP A 134 0.90 8.95 8.15
CA ASP A 134 0.13 9.77 9.08
C ASP A 134 0.60 11.22 9.02
N ASN A 135 1.91 11.45 9.03
CA ASN A 135 2.47 12.81 8.92
C ASN A 135 2.07 13.45 7.60
N TYR A 136 2.13 12.70 6.50
CA TYR A 136 1.77 13.24 5.19
C TYR A 136 0.31 13.68 5.16
N LEU A 137 -0.59 12.88 5.71
CA LEU A 137 -2.01 13.21 5.70
C LEU A 137 -2.31 14.42 6.58
N HIS A 138 -1.60 14.57 7.69
CA HIS A 138 -1.77 15.76 8.55
C HIS A 138 -1.26 17.03 7.86
N LYS A 139 -0.27 16.92 6.99
CA LYS A 139 0.29 18.05 6.25
C LYS A 139 -0.47 18.36 4.97
N ASN A 140 -1.29 17.42 4.49
CA ASN A 140 -1.97 17.54 3.20
C ASN A 140 -3.44 17.17 3.38
N LEU A 141 -4.16 17.99 4.10
CA LEU A 141 -5.56 17.71 4.44
C LEU A 141 -6.47 17.66 3.22
N ASP A 142 -6.10 18.36 2.15
CA ASP A 142 -6.83 18.29 0.88
C ASP A 142 -6.78 16.87 0.30
N VAL A 143 -5.60 16.23 0.36
CA VAL A 143 -5.46 14.84 -0.08
C VAL A 143 -6.25 13.92 0.85
N ALA A 144 -6.19 14.17 2.15
CA ALA A 144 -6.92 13.36 3.13
C ALA A 144 -8.43 13.39 2.87
N GLU A 145 -8.96 14.56 2.46
CA GLU A 145 -10.39 14.66 2.11
C GLU A 145 -10.72 13.83 0.87
N ILE A 146 -9.86 13.85 -0.13
CA ILE A 146 -10.07 13.08 -1.36
C ILE A 146 -10.08 11.58 -1.04
N ILE A 147 -9.14 11.13 -0.21
CA ILE A 147 -9.07 9.73 0.20
C ILE A 147 -10.35 9.33 0.95
N GLU A 148 -10.80 10.17 1.87
CA GLU A 148 -12.02 9.85 2.62
C GLU A 148 -13.25 9.77 1.71
N GLU A 149 -13.35 10.66 0.73
CA GLU A 149 -14.44 10.59 -0.25
C GLU A 149 -14.41 9.29 -1.02
N LYS A 150 -13.22 8.86 -1.45
CA LYS A 150 -13.09 7.59 -2.17
C LYS A 150 -13.52 6.42 -1.29
N ILE A 151 -13.14 6.43 -0.01
CA ILE A 151 -13.54 5.38 0.93
C ILE A 151 -15.06 5.33 1.08
N LYS A 152 -15.68 6.49 1.22
CA LYS A 152 -17.14 6.58 1.36
C LYS A 152 -17.85 6.11 0.08
N ASP A 153 -17.31 6.45 -1.08
CA ASP A 153 -17.86 5.99 -2.34
C ASP A 153 -17.75 4.46 -2.46
N ASN A 154 -16.61 3.91 -2.08
CA ASN A 154 -16.42 2.47 -2.08
C ASN A 154 -17.40 1.76 -1.15
N GLU A 155 -17.60 2.31 0.04
CA GLU A 155 -18.53 1.76 1.00
C GLU A 155 -19.96 1.79 0.47
N ARG A 156 -20.36 2.92 -0.12
CA ARG A 156 -21.68 3.08 -0.70
C ARG A 156 -21.92 2.08 -1.83
N ASP A 157 -20.95 1.93 -2.71
CA ASP A 157 -21.04 1.00 -3.84
C ASP A 157 -21.14 -0.44 -3.35
N ARG A 158 -20.32 -0.81 -2.37
CA ARG A 158 -20.33 -2.16 -1.81
C ARG A 158 -21.69 -2.48 -1.17
N LYS A 159 -22.24 -1.53 -0.41
CA LYS A 159 -23.53 -1.70 0.24
C LYS A 159 -24.68 -1.76 -0.76
N ALA A 160 -24.60 -0.98 -1.84
CA ALA A 160 -25.60 -1.01 -2.89
C ALA A 160 -25.63 -2.36 -3.59
N ILE A 161 -24.46 -2.93 -3.88
CA ILE A 161 -24.36 -4.25 -4.50
C ILE A 161 -24.92 -5.31 -3.56
N ALA A 162 -24.58 -5.24 -2.26
CA ALA A 162 -25.10 -6.18 -1.27
C ALA A 162 -26.62 -6.08 -1.17
N GLY A 163 -27.17 -4.87 -1.22
CA GLY A 163 -28.60 -4.65 -1.20
C GLY A 163 -29.31 -5.25 -2.40
N VAL A 164 -28.73 -5.05 -3.59
CA VAL A 164 -29.28 -5.64 -4.81
C VAL A 164 -29.25 -7.17 -4.74
N THR A 165 -28.14 -7.72 -4.23
CA THR A 165 -28.00 -9.17 -4.08
C THR A 165 -29.08 -9.72 -3.11
N LYS A 166 -29.36 -8.98 -2.05
CA LYS A 166 -30.40 -9.40 -1.09
C LYS A 166 -31.80 -9.41 -1.70
N LEU A 167 -32.07 -8.45 -2.58
CA LEU A 167 -33.36 -8.34 -3.21
C LEU A 167 -33.58 -9.36 -4.33
N ALA A 168 -32.49 -9.85 -4.86
CA ALA A 168 -32.55 -10.89 -5.91
C ALA A 168 -32.76 -12.26 -5.29
#